data_7c0366bbf5bfd035a9be9ce6a1b6e9e1
#
_entry.id   7c0366bbf5bfd035a9be9ce6a1b6e9e1
#
_cell.length_a   1.000
_cell.length_b   1.000
_cell.length_c   1.000
_cell.angle_alpha   90.00
_cell.angle_beta   90.00
_cell.angle_gamma   90.00
#
_symmetry.space_group_name_H-M   'P 1'
#
loop_
_entity.id
_entity.type
_entity.pdbx_description
1 polymer ?
#
loop_
_entity_poly.entity_id
_entity_poly.type
_entity_poly.pdbx_seq_one_letter_code
_entity_poly.pdbx_strand_id
1 'polypeptide(L)'
;FVLEEALKNDISLETSSAFDIDIVKNLYDNGKIDKNIEVVCNGFKTDDYLNKISDLINNGFENIIPILDNYRELDKLTESIDATFDIGIRIASEEEPKFEFYTSRLGIGYKDIIPYYSQKIAEHPNARLKMLHFFINTGIKDTSYYWNELFKCLRVYARLKKIAPEVDSLNIGGGFPIKSSLQFDYDYEYMVGEIVYQIKKFCEEEGVEEPN
;
A
#
# COMPACT_ATOMS: atom_id res chain seq x y z
N PHE A 1 17.85 -10.99 -12.35
CA PHE A 1 17.55 -12.42 -12.13
C PHE A 1 16.39 -12.64 -11.15
N VAL A 2 16.48 -12.22 -9.86
CA VAL A 2 15.42 -12.50 -8.86
C VAL A 2 14.06 -11.92 -9.28
N LEU A 3 14.02 -10.65 -9.69
CA LEU A 3 12.79 -10.02 -10.16
C LEU A 3 12.24 -10.67 -11.44
N GLU A 4 13.11 -11.01 -12.38
CA GLU A 4 12.68 -11.68 -13.61
C GLU A 4 12.09 -13.07 -13.34
N GLU A 5 12.61 -13.79 -12.33
CA GLU A 5 12.01 -15.05 -11.90
C GLU A 5 10.66 -14.85 -11.22
N ALA A 6 10.56 -13.83 -10.37
CA ALA A 6 9.31 -13.49 -9.68
C ALA A 6 8.20 -13.07 -10.65
N LEU A 7 8.55 -12.24 -11.65
CA LEU A 7 7.60 -11.75 -12.68
C LEU A 7 6.98 -12.85 -13.55
N LYS A 8 7.49 -14.08 -13.52
CA LYS A 8 6.84 -15.23 -14.18
C LYS A 8 5.54 -15.68 -13.50
N ASN A 9 5.23 -15.14 -12.33
CA ASN A 9 4.09 -15.52 -11.51
C ASN A 9 3.02 -14.42 -11.42
N ASP A 10 2.91 -13.56 -12.44
CA ASP A 10 1.90 -12.49 -12.51
C ASP A 10 1.84 -11.61 -11.24
N ILE A 11 3.01 -11.24 -10.71
CA ILE A 11 3.12 -10.38 -9.54
C ILE A 11 3.16 -8.90 -9.90
N SER A 12 2.69 -8.06 -9.00
CA SER A 12 2.90 -6.62 -8.99
C SER A 12 4.27 -6.25 -8.40
N LEU A 13 4.69 -5.00 -8.57
CA LEU A 13 5.94 -4.50 -8.00
C LEU A 13 5.65 -3.50 -6.88
N GLU A 14 6.48 -3.50 -5.85
CA GLU A 14 6.48 -2.46 -4.84
C GLU A 14 7.87 -1.81 -4.78
N THR A 15 7.88 -0.47 -4.75
CA THR A 15 9.08 0.36 -4.70
C THR A 15 9.10 1.18 -3.42
N SER A 16 10.29 1.51 -2.91
CA SER A 16 10.48 2.28 -1.67
C SER A 16 11.42 3.46 -1.84
N SER A 17 11.96 3.65 -3.03
CA SER A 17 12.93 4.70 -3.33
C SER A 17 12.97 5.05 -4.81
N ALA A 18 13.60 6.20 -5.12
CA ALA A 18 13.89 6.64 -6.48
C ALA A 18 14.72 5.63 -7.29
N PHE A 19 15.60 4.88 -6.62
CA PHE A 19 16.43 3.85 -7.28
C PHE A 19 15.60 2.65 -7.74
N ASP A 20 14.55 2.31 -7.02
CA ASP A 20 13.68 1.19 -7.41
C ASP A 20 12.89 1.54 -8.68
N ILE A 21 12.53 2.82 -8.87
CA ILE A 21 11.91 3.29 -10.12
C ILE A 21 12.87 3.12 -11.32
N ASP A 22 14.17 3.32 -11.13
CA ASP A 22 15.14 3.06 -12.18
C ASP A 22 15.19 1.57 -12.56
N ILE A 23 14.96 0.68 -11.58
CA ILE A 23 14.84 -0.76 -11.84
C ILE A 23 13.56 -1.05 -12.64
N VAL A 24 12.43 -0.44 -12.29
CA VAL A 24 11.15 -0.57 -13.02
C VAL A 24 11.33 -0.12 -14.48
N LYS A 25 11.94 1.05 -14.69
CA LYS A 25 12.24 1.55 -16.05
C LYS A 25 13.14 0.59 -16.83
N ASN A 26 14.19 0.06 -16.19
CA ASN A 26 15.09 -0.91 -16.82
C ASN A 26 14.35 -2.21 -17.20
N LEU A 27 13.46 -2.72 -16.35
CA LEU A 27 12.64 -3.88 -16.68
C LEU A 27 11.74 -3.62 -17.90
N TYR A 28 11.14 -2.44 -17.98
CA TYR A 28 10.32 -2.03 -19.12
C TYR A 28 11.14 -1.90 -20.40
N ASP A 29 12.27 -1.21 -20.36
CA ASP A 29 13.16 -0.99 -21.51
C ASP A 29 13.71 -2.31 -22.09
N ASN A 30 13.85 -3.32 -21.23
CA ASN A 30 14.26 -4.68 -21.63
C ASN A 30 13.08 -5.60 -21.98
N GLY A 31 11.84 -5.10 -22.05
CA GLY A 31 10.66 -5.87 -22.43
C GLY A 31 10.27 -6.96 -21.43
N LYS A 32 10.60 -6.78 -20.16
CA LYS A 32 10.28 -7.72 -19.07
C LYS A 32 8.92 -7.43 -18.42
N ILE A 33 8.46 -6.22 -18.53
CA ILE A 33 7.15 -5.74 -18.08
C ILE A 33 6.58 -4.82 -19.15
N ASP A 34 5.29 -4.58 -19.11
CA ASP A 34 4.59 -3.58 -19.90
C ASP A 34 4.08 -2.43 -19.02
N LYS A 35 3.40 -1.46 -19.62
CA LYS A 35 2.89 -0.28 -18.90
C LYS A 35 1.65 -0.56 -18.05
N ASN A 36 1.06 -1.73 -18.17
CA ASN A 36 -0.09 -2.16 -17.39
C ASN A 36 0.33 -2.78 -16.04
N ILE A 37 1.65 -3.02 -15.84
CA ILE A 37 2.15 -3.53 -14.56
C ILE A 37 1.70 -2.62 -13.42
N GLU A 38 1.18 -3.20 -12.34
CA GLU A 38 0.93 -2.44 -11.13
C GLU A 38 2.23 -2.21 -10.37
N VAL A 39 2.48 -0.95 -10.01
CA VAL A 39 3.63 -0.54 -9.22
C VAL A 39 3.17 0.29 -8.03
N VAL A 40 3.24 -0.28 -6.86
CA VAL A 40 2.96 0.42 -5.60
C VAL A 40 4.22 1.20 -5.18
N CYS A 41 4.11 2.52 -5.06
CA CYS A 41 5.23 3.38 -4.68
C CYS A 41 5.11 3.79 -3.21
N ASN A 42 5.71 2.99 -2.34
CA ASN A 42 5.66 3.13 -0.88
C ASN A 42 6.91 3.88 -0.33
N GLY A 43 6.95 4.10 0.98
CA GLY A 43 8.07 4.72 1.68
C GLY A 43 8.15 6.24 1.54
N PHE A 44 9.07 6.85 2.27
CA PHE A 44 9.29 8.31 2.29
C PHE A 44 9.70 8.83 0.91
N LYS A 45 8.94 9.81 0.40
CA LYS A 45 9.14 10.34 -0.94
C LYS A 45 9.99 11.61 -0.91
N THR A 46 11.24 11.44 -1.37
CA THR A 46 12.10 12.58 -1.73
C THR A 46 11.57 13.25 -3.00
N ASP A 47 12.03 14.46 -3.30
CA ASP A 47 11.65 15.15 -4.54
C ASP A 47 12.06 14.35 -5.78
N ASP A 48 13.22 13.69 -5.77
CA ASP A 48 13.65 12.80 -6.87
C ASP A 48 12.71 11.62 -7.05
N TYR A 49 12.25 11.00 -5.95
CA TYR A 49 11.32 9.89 -6.02
C TYR A 49 9.96 10.33 -6.55
N LEU A 50 9.42 11.46 -6.07
CA LEU A 50 8.16 12.03 -6.57
C LEU A 50 8.26 12.36 -8.07
N ASN A 51 9.34 12.99 -8.51
CA ASN A 51 9.56 13.30 -9.92
C ASN A 51 9.56 12.04 -10.79
N LYS A 52 10.26 10.98 -10.38
CA LYS A 52 10.31 9.72 -11.11
C LYS A 52 8.95 9.00 -11.16
N ILE A 53 8.17 9.06 -10.07
CA ILE A 53 6.79 8.54 -10.05
C ILE A 53 5.93 9.32 -11.06
N SER A 54 5.98 10.66 -11.01
CA SER A 54 5.24 11.52 -11.94
C SER A 54 5.63 11.26 -13.38
N ASP A 55 6.92 11.05 -13.64
CA ASP A 55 7.43 10.68 -14.96
C ASP A 55 6.85 9.36 -15.47
N LEU A 56 6.73 8.31 -14.63
CA LEU A 56 6.11 7.05 -15.05
C LEU A 56 4.66 7.29 -15.46
N ILE A 57 3.88 7.99 -14.64
CA ILE A 57 2.47 8.27 -14.91
C ILE A 57 2.33 9.10 -16.21
N ASN A 58 3.08 10.18 -16.36
CA ASN A 58 3.04 11.05 -17.53
C ASN A 58 3.53 10.34 -18.81
N ASN A 59 4.36 9.31 -18.68
CA ASN A 59 4.78 8.45 -19.80
C ASN A 59 3.81 7.30 -20.08
N GLY A 60 2.63 7.28 -19.45
CA GLY A 60 1.54 6.37 -19.76
C GLY A 60 1.63 4.99 -19.11
N PHE A 61 2.33 4.86 -17.99
CA PHE A 61 2.14 3.71 -17.11
C PHE A 61 0.77 3.84 -16.43
N GLU A 62 -0.05 2.80 -16.49
CA GLU A 62 -1.47 2.89 -16.18
C GLU A 62 -1.79 2.63 -14.70
N ASN A 63 -0.97 1.81 -14.02
CA ASN A 63 -1.24 1.32 -12.67
C ASN A 63 -0.12 1.69 -11.69
N ILE A 64 0.29 2.95 -11.68
CA ILE A 64 1.24 3.47 -10.69
C ILE A 64 0.45 4.02 -9.52
N ILE A 65 0.68 3.49 -8.31
CA ILE A 65 -0.05 3.83 -7.11
C ILE A 65 0.90 4.40 -6.04
N PRO A 66 1.14 5.72 -6.02
CA PRO A 66 1.88 6.35 -4.93
C PRO A 66 1.10 6.27 -3.62
N ILE A 67 1.74 5.71 -2.59
CA ILE A 67 1.18 5.61 -1.23
C ILE A 67 1.55 6.85 -0.44
N LEU A 68 0.57 7.62 -0.04
CA LEU A 68 0.78 8.85 0.73
C LEU A 68 1.19 8.54 2.17
N ASP A 69 2.37 8.98 2.57
CA ASP A 69 2.90 8.88 3.92
C ASP A 69 2.61 10.13 4.77
N ASN A 70 2.21 11.22 4.13
CA ASN A 70 1.85 12.48 4.78
C ASN A 70 0.97 13.35 3.88
N TYR A 71 0.41 14.40 4.48
CA TYR A 71 -0.56 15.28 3.80
C TYR A 71 0.02 16.11 2.64
N ARG A 72 1.35 16.34 2.61
CA ARG A 72 1.99 17.20 1.59
C ARG A 72 2.31 16.46 0.30
N GLU A 73 2.36 15.15 0.33
CA GLU A 73 2.73 14.36 -0.86
C GLU A 73 1.68 14.46 -1.96
N LEU A 74 0.39 14.57 -1.60
CA LEU A 74 -0.67 14.79 -2.58
C LEU A 74 -0.47 16.08 -3.37
N ASP A 75 -0.23 17.20 -2.68
CA ASP A 75 -0.05 18.50 -3.33
C ASP A 75 1.11 18.44 -4.34
N LYS A 76 2.24 17.85 -3.95
CA LYS A 76 3.41 17.69 -4.82
C LYS A 76 3.15 16.81 -6.05
N LEU A 77 2.45 15.70 -5.89
CA LEU A 77 2.09 14.83 -7.01
C LEU A 77 1.17 15.55 -7.99
N THR A 78 0.18 16.25 -7.49
CA THR A 78 -0.80 16.97 -8.31
C THR A 78 -0.24 18.18 -9.03
N GLU A 79 0.85 18.78 -8.53
CA GLU A 79 1.60 19.84 -9.23
C GLU A 79 2.35 19.30 -10.47
N SER A 80 2.65 18.00 -10.51
CA SER A 80 3.54 17.39 -11.52
C SER A 80 2.82 16.42 -12.45
N ILE A 81 1.54 16.05 -12.16
CA ILE A 81 0.78 15.07 -12.92
C ILE A 81 -0.49 15.71 -13.45
N ASP A 82 -0.59 15.82 -14.77
CA ASP A 82 -1.78 16.36 -15.45
C ASP A 82 -2.88 15.31 -15.67
N ALA A 83 -2.51 14.04 -15.76
CA ALA A 83 -3.43 12.93 -15.95
C ALA A 83 -4.17 12.56 -14.65
N THR A 84 -5.27 11.84 -14.78
CA THR A 84 -5.90 11.18 -13.62
C THR A 84 -5.03 10.00 -13.18
N PHE A 85 -4.81 9.87 -11.88
CA PHE A 85 -4.00 8.82 -11.30
C PHE A 85 -4.58 8.29 -9.98
N ASP A 86 -4.25 7.04 -9.68
CA ASP A 86 -4.64 6.41 -8.45
C ASP A 86 -3.61 6.67 -7.34
N ILE A 87 -4.07 6.78 -6.11
CA ILE A 87 -3.22 6.92 -4.92
C ILE A 87 -3.62 5.90 -3.86
N GLY A 88 -2.68 5.62 -2.96
CA GLY A 88 -2.98 4.94 -1.72
C GLY A 88 -2.73 5.84 -0.51
N ILE A 89 -3.23 5.44 0.65
CA ILE A 89 -2.93 6.08 1.93
C ILE A 89 -2.31 5.05 2.87
N ARG A 90 -1.14 5.36 3.43
CA ARG A 90 -0.57 4.58 4.51
C ARG A 90 -1.21 4.97 5.84
N ILE A 91 -1.73 3.97 6.54
CA ILE A 91 -2.23 4.11 7.91
C ILE A 91 -1.03 4.07 8.85
N ALA A 92 -0.87 5.10 9.67
CA ALA A 92 0.12 5.08 10.74
C ALA A 92 -0.26 4.03 11.79
N SER A 93 0.64 3.08 12.05
CA SER A 93 0.46 2.15 13.15
C SER A 93 0.54 2.88 14.48
N GLU A 94 -0.31 2.50 15.42
CA GLU A 94 -0.22 2.98 16.80
C GLU A 94 0.92 2.25 17.55
N GLU A 95 1.16 2.65 18.80
CA GLU A 95 2.28 2.19 19.62
C GLU A 95 2.52 0.68 19.57
N GLU A 96 3.74 0.29 19.23
CA GLU A 96 4.16 -1.10 19.39
C GLU A 96 4.35 -1.44 20.87
N PRO A 97 3.80 -2.56 21.36
CA PRO A 97 3.85 -2.92 22.79
C PRO A 97 5.25 -3.09 23.38
N LYS A 98 6.28 -3.15 22.55
CA LYS A 98 7.70 -3.34 22.95
C LYS A 98 8.53 -2.06 22.98
N PHE A 99 7.98 -0.94 22.55
CA PHE A 99 8.71 0.32 22.45
C PHE A 99 7.91 1.40 23.17
N GLU A 100 8.44 1.91 24.27
CA GLU A 100 7.78 2.93 25.11
C GLU A 100 7.49 4.26 24.38
N PHE A 101 8.07 4.49 23.19
CA PHE A 101 7.96 5.75 22.44
C PHE A 101 7.86 5.57 20.92
N TYR A 102 7.39 4.43 20.44
CA TYR A 102 7.29 4.22 18.99
C TYR A 102 5.94 4.68 18.45
N THR A 103 5.94 5.84 17.80
CA THR A 103 4.87 6.24 16.88
C THR A 103 5.42 6.09 15.46
N SER A 104 4.69 5.48 14.55
CA SER A 104 5.09 5.45 13.15
C SER A 104 5.31 6.88 12.66
N ARG A 105 6.51 7.16 12.13
CA ARG A 105 6.84 8.46 11.54
C ARG A 105 6.23 8.64 10.16
N LEU A 106 5.72 7.57 9.58
CA LEU A 106 5.13 7.50 8.25
C LEU A 106 3.68 7.09 8.36
N GLY A 107 2.86 7.67 7.51
CA GLY A 107 1.44 7.40 7.43
C GLY A 107 0.57 8.47 8.08
N ILE A 108 -0.71 8.37 7.79
CA ILE A 108 -1.77 9.23 8.31
C ILE A 108 -2.49 8.49 9.44
N GLY A 109 -2.75 9.17 10.54
CA GLY A 109 -3.47 8.59 11.68
C GLY A 109 -4.84 8.04 11.26
N TYR A 110 -5.19 6.83 11.71
CA TYR A 110 -6.40 6.16 11.25
C TYR A 110 -7.69 6.99 11.46
N LYS A 111 -7.73 7.87 12.45
CA LYS A 111 -8.85 8.78 12.71
C LYS A 111 -8.95 9.93 11.71
N ASP A 112 -7.84 10.27 11.09
CA ASP A 112 -7.73 11.42 10.20
C ASP A 112 -7.95 11.06 8.72
N ILE A 113 -7.94 9.78 8.37
CA ILE A 113 -8.04 9.32 6.97
C ILE A 113 -9.38 9.71 6.34
N ILE A 114 -10.51 9.47 7.04
CA ILE A 114 -11.83 9.85 6.52
C ILE A 114 -11.97 11.38 6.36
N PRO A 115 -11.60 12.20 7.36
CA PRO A 115 -11.56 13.65 7.19
C PRO A 115 -10.65 14.09 6.04
N TYR A 116 -9.48 13.51 5.90
CA TYR A 116 -8.53 13.85 4.84
C TYR A 116 -9.09 13.50 3.46
N TYR A 117 -9.65 12.29 3.30
CA TYR A 117 -10.34 11.90 2.06
C TYR A 117 -11.42 12.94 1.69
N SER A 118 -12.35 13.21 2.62
CA SER A 118 -13.50 14.09 2.34
C SER A 118 -13.11 15.55 2.04
N GLN A 119 -12.02 16.03 2.61
CA GLN A 119 -11.58 17.43 2.46
C GLN A 119 -10.64 17.65 1.27
N LYS A 120 -9.88 16.65 0.87
CA LYS A 120 -8.76 16.82 -0.07
C LYS A 120 -8.83 15.91 -1.29
N ILE A 121 -9.44 14.73 -1.19
CA ILE A 121 -9.37 13.71 -2.25
C ILE A 121 -10.72 13.56 -2.96
N ALA A 122 -11.83 13.54 -2.22
CA ALA A 122 -13.16 13.21 -2.76
C ALA A 122 -13.58 14.07 -3.97
N GLU A 123 -13.21 15.34 -4.01
CA GLU A 123 -13.52 16.26 -5.11
C GLU A 123 -12.26 16.64 -5.90
N HIS A 124 -11.16 15.89 -5.71
CA HIS A 124 -9.92 16.19 -6.43
C HIS A 124 -10.08 15.84 -7.92
N PRO A 125 -9.71 16.74 -8.85
CA PRO A 125 -9.96 16.51 -10.28
C PRO A 125 -9.17 15.34 -10.86
N ASN A 126 -7.97 15.05 -10.34
CA ASN A 126 -7.04 14.12 -10.95
C ASN A 126 -6.66 12.93 -10.06
N ALA A 127 -6.73 13.06 -8.72
CA ALA A 127 -6.32 11.98 -7.82
C ALA A 127 -7.53 11.18 -7.34
N ARG A 128 -7.46 9.84 -7.40
CA ARG A 128 -8.47 8.91 -6.91
C ARG A 128 -7.87 8.00 -5.85
N LEU A 129 -8.56 7.86 -4.72
CA LEU A 129 -8.12 6.93 -3.68
C LEU A 129 -8.49 5.51 -4.07
N LYS A 130 -7.49 4.66 -4.30
CA LYS A 130 -7.65 3.25 -4.66
C LYS A 130 -7.27 2.29 -3.53
N MET A 131 -6.20 2.58 -2.81
CA MET A 131 -5.55 1.62 -1.91
C MET A 131 -5.39 2.15 -0.49
N LEU A 132 -5.61 1.29 0.49
CA LEU A 132 -5.09 1.48 1.84
C LEU A 132 -3.87 0.59 2.06
N HIS A 133 -2.90 1.11 2.78
CA HIS A 133 -1.70 0.37 3.16
C HIS A 133 -1.45 0.48 4.66
N PHE A 134 -1.08 -0.61 5.30
CA PHE A 134 -0.51 -0.58 6.65
C PHE A 134 0.72 -1.48 6.74
N PHE A 135 1.58 -1.17 7.70
CA PHE A 135 2.79 -1.93 7.94
C PHE A 135 3.07 -1.96 9.44
N ILE A 136 3.52 -3.09 9.94
CA ILE A 136 3.96 -3.25 11.31
C ILE A 136 5.39 -3.79 11.37
N ASN A 137 6.22 -3.20 12.24
CA ASN A 137 7.65 -3.54 12.33
C ASN A 137 7.91 -4.95 12.89
N THR A 138 6.98 -5.50 13.68
CA THR A 138 7.10 -6.84 14.26
C THR A 138 6.89 -7.96 13.24
N GLY A 139 6.46 -7.60 12.03
CA GLY A 139 6.18 -8.53 10.95
C GLY A 139 4.83 -9.24 11.10
N ILE A 140 4.47 -9.99 10.06
CA ILE A 140 3.20 -10.72 9.97
C ILE A 140 3.30 -12.01 10.79
N LYS A 141 2.70 -11.98 11.96
CA LYS A 141 2.69 -13.10 12.92
C LYS A 141 1.31 -13.22 13.54
N ASP A 142 0.94 -14.40 13.98
CA ASP A 142 -0.29 -14.65 14.74
C ASP A 142 -0.16 -14.06 16.16
N THR A 143 -0.36 -12.75 16.24
CA THR A 143 -0.31 -11.97 17.50
C THR A 143 -1.51 -11.05 17.60
N SER A 144 -1.95 -10.79 18.82
CA SER A 144 -3.04 -9.83 19.08
C SER A 144 -2.75 -8.46 18.49
N TYR A 145 -1.47 -8.06 18.45
CA TYR A 145 -1.06 -6.78 17.87
C TYR A 145 -1.32 -6.74 16.36
N TYR A 146 -0.88 -7.78 15.62
CA TYR A 146 -1.11 -7.85 14.17
C TYR A 146 -2.61 -7.78 13.84
N TRP A 147 -3.40 -8.63 14.50
CA TRP A 147 -4.84 -8.67 14.27
C TRP A 147 -5.54 -7.35 14.60
N ASN A 148 -5.15 -6.69 15.69
CA ASN A 148 -5.69 -5.37 16.03
C ASN A 148 -5.40 -4.32 14.95
N GLU A 149 -4.19 -4.28 14.43
CA GLU A 149 -3.83 -3.33 13.36
C GLU A 149 -4.57 -3.66 12.05
N LEU A 150 -4.68 -4.93 11.68
CA LEU A 150 -5.48 -5.35 10.54
C LEU A 150 -6.95 -4.92 10.70
N PHE A 151 -7.58 -5.18 11.85
CA PHE A 151 -8.96 -4.77 12.08
C PHE A 151 -9.16 -3.25 12.12
N LYS A 152 -8.19 -2.49 12.59
CA LYS A 152 -8.24 -1.02 12.47
C LYS A 152 -8.24 -0.58 11.01
N CYS A 153 -7.38 -1.19 10.20
CA CYS A 153 -7.33 -0.93 8.76
C CYS A 153 -8.65 -1.30 8.08
N LEU A 154 -9.21 -2.47 8.37
CA LEU A 154 -10.49 -2.92 7.82
C LEU A 154 -11.67 -2.00 8.19
N ARG A 155 -11.70 -1.46 9.42
CA ARG A 155 -12.72 -0.46 9.80
C ARG A 155 -12.61 0.82 8.99
N VAL A 156 -11.40 1.27 8.69
CA VAL A 156 -11.18 2.44 7.82
C VAL A 156 -11.60 2.10 6.40
N TYR A 157 -11.21 0.93 5.89
CA TYR A 157 -11.59 0.44 4.57
C TYR A 157 -13.11 0.41 4.40
N ALA A 158 -13.83 -0.26 5.28
CA ALA A 158 -15.30 -0.37 5.21
C ALA A 158 -16.01 0.99 5.24
N ARG A 159 -15.49 1.93 6.03
CA ARG A 159 -16.04 3.30 6.07
C ARG A 159 -15.74 4.07 4.78
N LEU A 160 -14.53 3.95 4.24
CA LEU A 160 -14.16 4.55 2.97
C LEU A 160 -14.98 3.96 1.83
N LYS A 161 -15.10 2.64 1.75
CA LYS A 161 -15.84 1.95 0.68
C LYS A 161 -17.28 2.45 0.55
N LYS A 162 -17.92 2.86 1.67
CA LYS A 162 -19.28 3.42 1.69
C LYS A 162 -19.38 4.83 1.10
N ILE A 163 -18.29 5.59 1.02
CA ILE A 163 -18.25 6.98 0.52
C ILE A 163 -17.31 7.17 -0.67
N ALA A 164 -16.46 6.21 -0.92
CA ALA A 164 -15.43 6.15 -1.97
C ALA A 164 -15.48 4.75 -2.61
N PRO A 165 -16.45 4.47 -3.49
CA PRO A 165 -16.62 3.14 -4.09
C PRO A 165 -15.40 2.64 -4.87
N GLU A 166 -14.57 3.57 -5.35
CA GLU A 166 -13.33 3.30 -6.08
C GLU A 166 -12.22 2.70 -5.21
N VAL A 167 -12.29 2.81 -3.89
CA VAL A 167 -11.35 2.14 -2.98
C VAL A 167 -11.59 0.64 -3.04
N ASP A 168 -10.65 -0.09 -3.62
CA ASP A 168 -10.80 -1.52 -3.89
C ASP A 168 -9.60 -2.36 -3.45
N SER A 169 -8.54 -1.76 -2.93
CA SER A 169 -7.28 -2.46 -2.68
C SER A 169 -6.79 -2.26 -1.26
N LEU A 170 -6.23 -3.34 -0.69
CA LEU A 170 -5.63 -3.36 0.63
C LEU A 170 -4.23 -3.97 0.60
N ASN A 171 -3.21 -3.15 0.80
CA ASN A 171 -1.84 -3.61 0.95
C ASN A 171 -1.53 -3.82 2.44
N ILE A 172 -1.35 -5.07 2.83
CA ILE A 172 -1.06 -5.48 4.22
C ILE A 172 0.40 -5.36 4.61
N GLY A 173 1.23 -4.80 3.73
CA GLY A 173 2.66 -4.67 3.93
C GLY A 173 3.40 -6.01 3.85
N GLY A 174 4.67 -5.96 4.16
CA GLY A 174 5.56 -7.13 4.20
C GLY A 174 5.87 -7.58 5.62
N GLY A 175 6.89 -8.42 5.74
CA GLY A 175 7.39 -8.87 7.03
C GLY A 175 6.99 -10.29 7.40
N PHE A 176 6.60 -11.12 6.42
CA PHE A 176 6.53 -12.55 6.66
C PHE A 176 7.88 -13.08 7.15
N PRO A 177 7.91 -13.87 8.22
CA PRO A 177 9.15 -14.45 8.71
C PRO A 177 9.85 -15.27 7.62
N ILE A 178 11.18 -15.20 7.56
CA ILE A 178 11.98 -16.02 6.67
C ILE A 178 12.63 -17.18 7.43
N LYS A 179 12.82 -18.29 6.77
CA LYS A 179 13.49 -19.46 7.36
C LYS A 179 14.94 -19.13 7.66
N SER A 180 15.23 -18.85 8.93
CA SER A 180 16.57 -18.48 9.42
C SER A 180 17.27 -19.63 10.17
N SER A 181 16.58 -20.73 10.46
CA SER A 181 17.12 -21.89 11.20
C SER A 181 16.40 -23.17 10.82
N LEU A 182 16.96 -24.32 11.23
CA LEU A 182 16.33 -25.64 11.06
C LEU A 182 15.08 -25.82 11.96
N GLN A 183 14.95 -25.01 12.99
CA GLN A 183 13.83 -25.04 13.93
C GLN A 183 12.75 -24.00 13.58
N PHE A 184 12.83 -23.44 12.36
CA PHE A 184 11.85 -22.48 11.89
C PHE A 184 10.50 -23.18 11.69
N ASP A 185 9.52 -22.69 12.44
CA ASP A 185 8.15 -23.21 12.48
C ASP A 185 7.16 -22.06 12.24
N TYR A 186 7.01 -21.66 10.98
CA TYR A 186 6.00 -20.67 10.58
C TYR A 186 5.17 -21.23 9.45
N ASP A 187 3.88 -21.38 9.71
CA ASP A 187 2.91 -21.88 8.74
C ASP A 187 2.38 -20.72 7.89
N TYR A 188 2.95 -20.56 6.71
CA TYR A 188 2.54 -19.52 5.75
C TYR A 188 1.12 -19.75 5.24
N GLU A 189 0.78 -21.00 4.95
CA GLU A 189 -0.53 -21.35 4.38
C GLU A 189 -1.66 -21.04 5.36
N TYR A 190 -1.47 -21.42 6.62
CA TYR A 190 -2.37 -21.06 7.71
C TYR A 190 -2.51 -19.55 7.86
N MET A 191 -1.38 -18.82 7.95
CA MET A 191 -1.42 -17.38 8.22
C MET A 191 -2.04 -16.58 7.08
N VAL A 192 -1.71 -16.90 5.82
CA VAL A 192 -2.33 -16.26 4.66
C VAL A 192 -3.82 -16.61 4.59
N GLY A 193 -4.16 -17.88 4.79
CA GLY A 193 -5.55 -18.34 4.82
C GLY A 193 -6.38 -17.63 5.88
N GLU A 194 -5.82 -17.45 7.09
CA GLU A 194 -6.50 -16.74 8.18
C GLU A 194 -6.66 -15.24 7.89
N ILE A 195 -5.65 -14.58 7.32
CA ILE A 195 -5.75 -13.17 6.90
C ILE A 195 -6.90 -12.99 5.90
N VAL A 196 -6.92 -13.80 4.84
CA VAL A 196 -7.97 -13.73 3.82
C VAL A 196 -9.35 -14.01 4.42
N TYR A 197 -9.46 -15.03 5.28
CA TYR A 197 -10.71 -15.37 5.97
C TYR A 197 -11.23 -14.19 6.82
N GLN A 198 -10.36 -13.56 7.61
CA GLN A 198 -10.74 -12.44 8.47
C GLN A 198 -11.16 -11.20 7.66
N ILE A 199 -10.48 -10.91 6.54
CA ILE A 199 -10.86 -9.82 5.63
C ILE A 199 -12.25 -10.08 5.06
N LYS A 200 -12.50 -11.26 4.49
CA LYS A 200 -13.79 -11.64 3.89
C LYS A 200 -14.92 -11.56 4.90
N LYS A 201 -14.73 -12.20 6.04
CA LYS A 201 -15.72 -12.20 7.11
C LYS A 201 -16.08 -10.79 7.58
N PHE A 202 -15.06 -9.93 7.77
CA PHE A 202 -15.28 -8.56 8.19
C PHE A 202 -16.05 -7.75 7.13
N CYS A 203 -15.72 -7.90 5.85
CA CYS A 203 -16.40 -7.22 4.77
C CYS A 203 -17.85 -7.68 4.62
N GLU A 204 -18.11 -8.98 4.79
CA GLU A 204 -19.48 -9.54 4.82
C GLU A 204 -20.30 -8.94 5.98
N GLU A 205 -19.74 -8.91 7.21
CA GLU A 205 -20.39 -8.32 8.38
C GLU A 205 -20.69 -6.82 8.23
N GLU A 206 -19.80 -6.07 7.56
CA GLU A 206 -19.97 -4.64 7.29
C GLU A 206 -20.81 -4.33 6.03
N GLY A 207 -21.13 -5.33 5.23
CA GLY A 207 -21.89 -5.20 3.99
C GLY A 207 -21.17 -4.39 2.92
N VAL A 208 -19.86 -4.60 2.77
CA VAL A 208 -19.01 -3.95 1.76
C VAL A 208 -18.30 -5.00 0.91
N GLU A 209 -17.91 -4.62 -0.32
CA GLU A 209 -17.09 -5.47 -1.19
C GLU A 209 -15.70 -5.70 -0.58
N GLU A 210 -15.18 -6.92 -0.80
CA GLU A 210 -13.83 -7.29 -0.39
C GLU A 210 -12.77 -6.47 -1.15
N PRO A 211 -11.64 -6.12 -0.53
CA PRO A 211 -10.50 -5.53 -1.24
C PRO A 211 -9.75 -6.60 -2.05
N ASN A 212 -9.09 -6.14 -3.08
CA ASN A 212 -8.07 -6.90 -3.82
C ASN A 212 -6.77 -6.96 -3.03
#